data_c7cca9e81049b3fc9366be5f283185fd
#
_entry.id   c7cca9e81049b3fc9366be5f283185fd
#
_cell.length_a   1.000
_cell.length_b   1.000
_cell.length_c   1.000
_cell.angle_alpha   90.00
_cell.angle_beta   90.00
_cell.angle_gamma   90.00
#
_symmetry.space_group_name_H-M   'P 1'
#
loop_
_entity.id
_entity.type
_entity.pdbx_description
1 polymer ?
#
loop_
_entity_poly.entity_id
_entity_poly.type
_entity_poly.pdbx_seq_one_letter_code
_entity_poly.pdbx_strand_id
1 'polypeptide(L)'
;LLDFSPFLLNALAFFVYLLSVFLFNSVLSANRLVSKYSTIGAFAFVMMMCCSPELHSCYPFIFACPFILMAMHTLFLIYQTDAPENYMMNIGYFIGIASLFYYPSVFLMIWVLLSLLIFRFKGLRLFMIPIVGFMIINALLLGISFMFGKYNLLIDSYSNFFRNISFSVELTSVNKILLADR
;
A
#
# COMPACT_ATOMS: atom_id res chain seq x y z
N LEU A 1 22.04 -12.91 1.79
CA LEU A 1 20.82 -12.34 2.38
C LEU A 1 20.83 -12.74 3.84
N LEU A 2 20.68 -11.76 4.74
CA LEU A 2 20.78 -11.88 6.18
C LEU A 2 19.82 -12.98 6.67
N ASP A 3 20.37 -14.09 7.16
CA ASP A 3 19.61 -15.12 7.88
C ASP A 3 19.21 -14.53 9.23
N PHE A 4 18.17 -13.70 9.21
CA PHE A 4 17.53 -13.26 10.45
C PHE A 4 16.89 -14.46 11.11
N SER A 5 17.21 -14.69 12.39
CA SER A 5 16.50 -15.71 13.15
C SER A 5 14.99 -15.42 13.06
N PRO A 6 14.14 -16.45 12.90
CA PRO A 6 12.68 -16.27 12.77
C PRO A 6 12.08 -15.47 13.94
N PHE A 7 12.73 -15.53 15.10
CA PHE A 7 12.34 -14.75 16.27
C PHE A 7 12.52 -13.24 16.06
N LEU A 8 13.63 -12.79 15.50
CA LEU A 8 13.88 -11.36 15.22
C LEU A 8 12.90 -10.81 14.19
N LEU A 9 12.59 -11.60 13.16
CA LEU A 9 11.64 -11.19 12.11
C LEU A 9 10.22 -11.06 12.67
N ASN A 10 9.80 -11.98 13.53
CA ASN A 10 8.51 -11.91 14.21
C ASN A 10 8.44 -10.71 15.18
N ALA A 11 9.49 -10.47 15.95
CA ALA A 11 9.55 -9.33 16.87
C ALA A 11 9.48 -7.99 16.10
N LEU A 12 10.18 -7.89 14.98
CA LEU A 12 10.14 -6.70 14.13
C LEU A 12 8.75 -6.50 13.51
N ALA A 13 8.14 -7.56 12.99
CA ALA A 13 6.79 -7.52 12.44
C ALA A 13 5.76 -7.09 13.49
N PHE A 14 5.88 -7.59 14.73
CA PHE A 14 5.02 -7.19 15.83
C PHE A 14 5.18 -5.69 16.17
N PHE A 15 6.41 -5.19 16.21
CA PHE A 15 6.66 -3.77 16.44
C PHE A 15 6.05 -2.87 15.34
N VAL A 16 6.24 -3.25 14.07
CA VAL A 16 5.65 -2.53 12.92
C VAL A 16 4.12 -2.60 12.96
N TYR A 17 3.56 -3.72 13.39
CA TYR A 17 2.12 -3.85 13.60
C TYR A 17 1.60 -2.88 14.67
N LEU A 18 2.25 -2.81 15.84
CA LEU A 18 1.88 -1.85 16.89
C LEU A 18 1.98 -0.40 16.39
N LEU A 19 3.03 -0.09 15.63
CA LEU A 19 3.18 1.22 14.99
C LEU A 19 2.00 1.52 14.07
N SER A 20 1.56 0.55 13.26
CA SER A 20 0.41 0.70 12.36
C SER A 20 -0.90 0.95 13.11
N VAL A 21 -1.13 0.24 14.24
CA VAL A 21 -2.29 0.47 15.11
C VAL A 21 -2.31 1.90 15.63
N PHE A 22 -1.17 2.38 16.11
CA PHE A 22 -1.03 3.74 16.62
C PHE A 22 -1.24 4.79 15.51
N LEU A 23 -0.62 4.59 14.35
CA LEU A 23 -0.79 5.47 13.19
C LEU A 23 -2.25 5.53 12.74
N PHE A 24 -2.93 4.40 12.66
CA PHE A 24 -4.34 4.37 12.26
C PHE A 24 -5.22 5.19 13.20
N ASN A 25 -5.05 4.99 14.51
CA ASN A 25 -5.79 5.78 15.50
C ASN A 25 -5.45 7.28 15.41
N SER A 26 -4.17 7.62 15.18
CA SER A 26 -3.72 9.00 15.00
C SER A 26 -4.35 9.65 13.76
N VAL A 27 -4.41 8.93 12.64
CA VAL A 27 -5.03 9.41 11.39
C VAL A 27 -6.52 9.70 11.59
N LEU A 28 -7.25 8.80 12.26
CA LEU A 28 -8.67 9.01 12.55
C LEU A 28 -8.90 10.21 13.46
N SER A 29 -8.08 10.37 14.49
CA SER A 29 -8.19 11.49 15.44
C SER A 29 -7.82 12.82 14.82
N ALA A 30 -6.76 12.86 14.00
CA ALA A 30 -6.31 14.06 13.29
C ALA A 30 -7.36 14.59 12.31
N ASN A 31 -8.07 13.69 11.64
CA ASN A 31 -9.11 14.03 10.67
C ASN A 31 -10.51 14.18 11.30
N ARG A 32 -10.59 14.23 12.63
CA ARG A 32 -11.85 14.40 13.40
C ARG A 32 -12.93 13.34 13.07
N LEU A 33 -12.53 12.19 12.55
CA LEU A 33 -13.44 11.08 12.27
C LEU A 33 -13.88 10.38 13.56
N VAL A 34 -13.03 10.48 14.60
CA VAL A 34 -13.28 9.93 15.94
C VAL A 34 -12.87 10.98 16.97
N SER A 35 -13.48 10.95 18.15
CA SER A 35 -13.12 11.81 19.28
C SER A 35 -11.62 11.69 19.60
N LYS A 36 -10.97 12.81 19.91
CA LYS A 36 -9.51 12.92 20.14
C LYS A 36 -8.95 11.96 21.21
N TYR A 37 -9.80 11.55 22.15
CA TYR A 37 -9.44 10.64 23.24
C TYR A 37 -9.95 9.21 23.05
N SER A 38 -10.51 8.92 21.88
CA SER A 38 -11.09 7.61 21.61
C SER A 38 -10.04 6.64 21.06
N THR A 39 -10.00 5.45 21.62
CA THR A 39 -9.19 4.32 21.16
C THR A 39 -9.97 3.37 20.25
N ILE A 40 -11.20 3.76 19.85
CA ILE A 40 -12.08 2.93 19.02
C ILE A 40 -11.42 2.59 17.69
N GLY A 41 -10.66 3.53 17.10
CA GLY A 41 -9.92 3.30 15.86
C GLY A 41 -8.88 2.20 16.00
N ALA A 42 -8.06 2.25 17.07
CA ALA A 42 -7.07 1.22 17.35
C ALA A 42 -7.73 -0.16 17.53
N PHE A 43 -8.82 -0.22 18.31
CA PHE A 43 -9.57 -1.45 18.52
C PHE A 43 -10.15 -2.02 17.23
N ALA A 44 -10.77 -1.18 16.40
CA ALA A 44 -11.32 -1.58 15.10
C ALA A 44 -10.25 -2.13 14.17
N PHE A 45 -9.07 -1.51 14.13
CA PHE A 45 -7.95 -1.96 13.31
C PHE A 45 -7.45 -3.35 13.77
N VAL A 46 -7.27 -3.55 15.08
CA VAL A 46 -6.86 -4.84 15.63
C VAL A 46 -7.89 -5.92 15.32
N MET A 47 -9.18 -5.63 15.53
CA MET A 47 -10.26 -6.58 15.20
C MET A 47 -10.27 -6.96 13.72
N MET A 48 -10.11 -5.98 12.83
CA MET A 48 -10.07 -6.21 11.39
C MET A 48 -8.89 -7.12 10.98
N MET A 49 -7.72 -6.93 11.61
CA MET A 49 -6.56 -7.77 11.38
C MET A 49 -6.74 -9.18 11.94
N CYS A 50 -7.37 -9.33 13.12
CA CYS A 50 -7.65 -10.64 13.71
C CYS A 50 -8.66 -11.45 12.87
N CYS A 51 -9.62 -10.78 12.20
CA CYS A 51 -10.58 -11.45 11.32
C CYS A 51 -9.96 -11.97 10.01
N SER A 52 -8.74 -11.57 9.69
CA SER A 52 -8.05 -11.93 8.45
C SER A 52 -6.74 -12.66 8.75
N PRO A 53 -6.78 -13.96 9.10
CA PRO A 53 -5.58 -14.72 9.46
C PRO A 53 -4.54 -14.78 8.34
N GLU A 54 -4.97 -14.71 7.09
CA GLU A 54 -4.09 -14.66 5.92
C GLU A 54 -3.22 -13.40 5.90
N LEU A 55 -3.77 -12.27 6.31
CA LEU A 55 -3.01 -11.01 6.42
C LEU A 55 -1.97 -11.07 7.54
N HIS A 56 -2.26 -11.83 8.60
CA HIS A 56 -1.32 -12.00 9.72
C HIS A 56 -0.11 -12.84 9.33
N SER A 57 -0.30 -13.81 8.42
CA SER A 57 0.78 -14.63 7.86
C SER A 57 1.59 -13.92 6.78
N CYS A 58 1.09 -12.78 6.28
CA CYS A 58 1.71 -12.04 5.19
C CYS A 58 2.60 -10.91 5.71
N TYR A 59 3.82 -11.23 6.13
CA TYR A 59 4.82 -10.25 6.59
C TYR A 59 5.00 -9.04 5.66
N PRO A 60 5.07 -9.20 4.32
CA PRO A 60 5.22 -8.07 3.42
C PRO A 60 4.10 -7.03 3.57
N PHE A 61 2.85 -7.47 3.78
CA PHE A 61 1.72 -6.58 4.01
C PHE A 61 1.87 -5.78 5.31
N ILE A 62 2.32 -6.42 6.40
CA ILE A 62 2.53 -5.77 7.69
C ILE A 62 3.54 -4.62 7.55
N PHE A 63 4.63 -4.82 6.79
CA PHE A 63 5.63 -3.79 6.53
C PHE A 63 5.11 -2.67 5.60
N ALA A 64 4.24 -2.98 4.66
CA ALA A 64 3.62 -1.98 3.77
C ALA A 64 2.57 -1.13 4.49
N CYS A 65 1.89 -1.67 5.50
CA CYS A 65 0.74 -1.06 6.17
C CYS A 65 1.00 0.36 6.71
N PRO A 66 2.09 0.67 7.44
CA PRO A 66 2.33 2.02 7.94
C PRO A 66 2.49 3.05 6.80
N PHE A 67 3.07 2.66 5.68
CA PHE A 67 3.23 3.56 4.53
C PHE A 67 1.89 3.81 3.83
N ILE A 68 1.04 2.80 3.73
CA ILE A 68 -0.34 2.96 3.22
C ILE A 68 -1.11 3.92 4.12
N LEU A 69 -1.01 3.79 5.44
CA LEU A 69 -1.68 4.68 6.39
C LEU A 69 -1.15 6.12 6.30
N MET A 70 0.15 6.30 6.10
CA MET A 70 0.74 7.63 5.88
C MET A 70 0.28 8.23 4.55
N ALA A 71 0.15 7.45 3.48
CA ALA A 71 -0.42 7.92 2.22
C ALA A 71 -1.87 8.38 2.40
N MET A 72 -2.69 7.61 3.12
CA MET A 72 -4.06 7.97 3.48
C MET A 72 -4.12 9.25 4.31
N HIS A 73 -3.28 9.38 5.33
CA HIS A 73 -3.21 10.60 6.14
C HIS A 73 -2.90 11.82 5.29
N THR A 74 -1.90 11.70 4.43
CA THR A 74 -1.47 12.78 3.54
C THR A 74 -2.58 13.16 2.54
N LEU A 75 -3.36 12.18 2.07
CA LEU A 75 -4.52 12.42 1.21
C LEU A 75 -5.58 13.28 1.91
N PHE A 76 -5.84 13.03 3.21
CA PHE A 76 -6.76 13.88 3.98
C PHE A 76 -6.23 15.30 4.19
N LEU A 77 -4.90 15.47 4.36
CA LEU A 77 -4.29 16.80 4.51
C LEU A 77 -4.40 17.67 3.26
N ILE A 78 -4.41 17.06 2.08
CA ILE A 78 -4.62 17.79 0.80
C ILE A 78 -5.93 18.59 0.84
N TYR A 79 -6.95 18.06 1.49
CA TYR A 79 -8.26 18.73 1.62
C TYR A 79 -8.22 19.99 2.48
N GLN A 80 -7.24 20.12 3.34
CA GLN A 80 -7.17 21.18 4.34
C GLN A 80 -6.13 22.26 3.98
N THR A 81 -5.44 22.11 2.84
CA THR A 81 -4.26 22.93 2.51
C THR A 81 -4.42 23.65 1.18
N ASP A 82 -4.02 24.92 1.14
CA ASP A 82 -4.04 25.75 -0.08
C ASP A 82 -2.93 25.37 -1.08
N ALA A 83 -1.85 24.71 -0.63
CA ALA A 83 -0.73 24.27 -1.47
C ALA A 83 -0.61 22.74 -1.47
N PRO A 84 -1.41 22.01 -2.27
CA PRO A 84 -1.48 20.56 -2.25
C PRO A 84 -0.29 19.84 -2.90
N GLU A 85 0.55 20.55 -3.67
CA GLU A 85 1.60 19.95 -4.51
C GLU A 85 2.58 19.06 -3.72
N ASN A 86 3.08 19.55 -2.58
CA ASN A 86 4.02 18.80 -1.74
C ASN A 86 3.39 17.54 -1.15
N TYR A 87 2.14 17.63 -0.74
CA TYR A 87 1.40 16.48 -0.18
C TYR A 87 1.11 15.43 -1.25
N MET A 88 0.80 15.85 -2.47
CA MET A 88 0.60 14.94 -3.61
C MET A 88 1.86 14.14 -3.94
N MET A 89 3.03 14.79 -3.88
CA MET A 89 4.31 14.13 -4.11
C MET A 89 4.62 13.11 -2.99
N ASN A 90 4.35 13.48 -1.73
CA ASN A 90 4.52 12.58 -0.58
C ASN A 90 3.63 11.32 -0.68
N ILE A 91 2.39 11.45 -1.16
CA ILE A 91 1.53 10.28 -1.40
C ILE A 91 2.19 9.32 -2.39
N GLY A 92 2.71 9.85 -3.50
CA GLY A 92 3.45 9.05 -4.48
C GLY A 92 4.63 8.30 -3.85
N TYR A 93 5.40 8.97 -2.99
CA TYR A 93 6.50 8.35 -2.27
C TYR A 93 6.03 7.24 -1.33
N PHE A 94 5.00 7.48 -0.53
CA PHE A 94 4.51 6.47 0.42
C PHE A 94 3.95 5.24 -0.29
N ILE A 95 3.19 5.42 -1.37
CA ILE A 95 2.70 4.29 -2.17
C ILE A 95 3.86 3.58 -2.88
N GLY A 96 4.84 4.32 -3.38
CA GLY A 96 6.06 3.77 -3.94
C GLY A 96 6.79 2.86 -2.95
N ILE A 97 7.03 3.33 -1.72
CA ILE A 97 7.66 2.53 -0.67
C ILE A 97 6.79 1.33 -0.29
N ALA A 98 5.47 1.50 -0.12
CA ALA A 98 4.57 0.41 0.19
C ALA A 98 4.60 -0.69 -0.89
N SER A 99 4.71 -0.31 -2.16
CA SER A 99 4.78 -1.25 -3.28
C SER A 99 6.05 -2.11 -3.30
N LEU A 100 7.13 -1.65 -2.66
CA LEU A 100 8.37 -2.44 -2.52
C LEU A 100 8.18 -3.63 -1.59
N PHE A 101 7.35 -3.48 -0.56
CA PHE A 101 7.05 -4.55 0.38
C PHE A 101 5.86 -5.40 -0.08
N TYR A 102 4.81 -4.75 -0.55
CA TYR A 102 3.58 -5.40 -0.95
C TYR A 102 3.10 -4.89 -2.31
N TYR A 103 3.32 -5.69 -3.34
CA TYR A 103 3.06 -5.35 -4.74
C TYR A 103 1.65 -4.83 -5.03
N PRO A 104 0.57 -5.45 -4.49
CA PRO A 104 -0.78 -4.98 -4.74
C PRO A 104 -1.03 -3.53 -4.32
N SER A 105 -0.14 -2.94 -3.51
CA SER A 105 -0.23 -1.51 -3.13
C SER A 105 -0.17 -0.55 -4.34
N VAL A 106 0.32 -1.02 -5.50
CA VAL A 106 0.30 -0.24 -6.75
C VAL A 106 -1.14 0.14 -7.14
N PHE A 107 -2.11 -0.71 -6.87
CA PHE A 107 -3.52 -0.40 -7.17
C PHE A 107 -4.05 0.78 -6.34
N LEU A 108 -3.46 1.07 -5.18
CA LEU A 108 -3.82 2.24 -4.39
C LEU A 108 -3.51 3.54 -5.14
N MET A 109 -2.59 3.53 -6.08
CA MET A 109 -2.31 4.68 -6.93
C MET A 109 -3.52 5.07 -7.78
N ILE A 110 -4.23 4.07 -8.34
CA ILE A 110 -5.47 4.30 -9.10
C ILE A 110 -6.52 4.92 -8.17
N TRP A 111 -6.63 4.43 -6.95
CA TRP A 111 -7.58 4.96 -5.96
C TRP A 111 -7.25 6.41 -5.57
N VAL A 112 -5.98 6.76 -5.41
CA VAL A 112 -5.54 8.14 -5.16
C VAL A 112 -5.88 9.05 -6.33
N LEU A 113 -5.61 8.62 -7.57
CA LEU A 113 -5.94 9.41 -8.76
C LEU A 113 -7.46 9.65 -8.89
N LEU A 114 -8.27 8.63 -8.59
CA LEU A 114 -9.73 8.78 -8.53
C LEU A 114 -10.17 9.78 -7.46
N SER A 115 -9.55 9.74 -6.28
CA SER A 115 -9.83 10.70 -5.20
C SER A 115 -9.52 12.12 -5.63
N LEU A 116 -8.38 12.36 -6.29
CA LEU A 116 -8.01 13.68 -6.81
C LEU A 116 -9.00 14.18 -7.88
N LEU A 117 -9.55 13.28 -8.69
CA LEU A 117 -10.58 13.61 -9.67
C LEU A 117 -11.88 14.09 -8.99
N ILE A 118 -12.31 13.39 -7.94
CA ILE A 118 -13.52 13.72 -7.16
C ILE A 118 -13.36 15.11 -6.52
N PHE A 119 -12.16 15.43 -6.05
CA PHE A 119 -11.86 16.72 -5.41
C PHE A 119 -11.80 17.90 -6.37
N ARG A 120 -12.02 17.68 -7.67
CA ARG A 120 -12.06 18.71 -8.71
C ARG A 120 -10.83 19.62 -8.74
N PHE A 121 -9.67 19.10 -8.40
CA PHE A 121 -8.44 19.86 -8.62
C PHE A 121 -8.25 20.12 -10.11
N LYS A 122 -8.26 21.41 -10.47
CA LYS A 122 -8.13 21.85 -11.87
C LYS A 122 -6.65 21.86 -12.27
N GLY A 123 -6.26 20.92 -13.12
CA GLY A 123 -4.95 20.92 -13.78
C GLY A 123 -4.34 19.53 -13.90
N LEU A 124 -4.04 19.11 -15.12
CA LEU A 124 -3.33 17.84 -15.40
C LEU A 124 -2.00 17.75 -14.65
N ARG A 125 -1.34 18.89 -14.39
CA ARG A 125 -0.09 18.95 -13.63
C ARG A 125 -0.22 18.30 -12.24
N LEU A 126 -1.31 18.58 -11.53
CA LEU A 126 -1.54 18.06 -10.19
C LEU A 126 -1.71 16.54 -10.16
N PHE A 127 -2.29 15.96 -11.22
CA PHE A 127 -2.41 14.50 -11.36
C PHE A 127 -1.07 13.80 -11.65
N MET A 128 -0.15 14.50 -12.32
CA MET A 128 1.16 13.94 -12.64
C MET A 128 2.09 13.89 -11.43
N ILE A 129 1.93 14.78 -10.44
CA ILE A 129 2.83 14.87 -9.28
C ILE A 129 2.92 13.56 -8.49
N PRO A 130 1.83 12.90 -8.06
CA PRO A 130 1.94 11.65 -7.34
C PRO A 130 2.50 10.51 -8.20
N ILE A 131 2.24 10.51 -9.51
CA ILE A 131 2.82 9.53 -10.44
C ILE A 131 4.34 9.70 -10.51
N VAL A 132 4.82 10.92 -10.60
CA VAL A 132 6.27 11.21 -10.59
C VAL A 132 6.89 10.77 -9.26
N GLY A 133 6.26 11.07 -8.12
CA GLY A 133 6.72 10.61 -6.81
C GLY A 133 6.84 9.09 -6.73
N PHE A 134 5.84 8.37 -7.22
CA PHE A 134 5.87 6.91 -7.31
C PHE A 134 6.99 6.39 -8.21
N MET A 135 7.16 7.01 -9.39
CA MET A 135 8.20 6.63 -10.35
C MET A 135 9.62 6.84 -9.80
N ILE A 136 9.86 7.91 -9.03
CA ILE A 136 11.17 8.18 -8.42
C ILE A 136 11.58 7.04 -7.49
N ILE A 137 10.69 6.57 -6.62
CA ILE A 137 11.00 5.48 -5.68
C ILE A 137 11.31 4.18 -6.43
N ASN A 138 10.49 3.85 -7.43
CA ASN A 138 10.72 2.64 -8.23
C ASN A 138 12.01 2.73 -9.07
N ALA A 139 12.32 3.90 -9.61
CA ALA A 139 13.57 4.14 -10.34
C ALA A 139 14.80 4.00 -9.43
N LEU A 140 14.73 4.51 -8.19
CA LEU A 140 15.79 4.32 -7.19
C LEU A 140 15.99 2.84 -6.86
N LEU A 141 14.91 2.06 -6.69
CA LEU A 141 15.00 0.63 -6.45
C LEU A 141 15.69 -0.09 -7.62
N LEU A 142 15.29 0.22 -8.85
CA LEU A 142 15.90 -0.36 -10.04
C LEU A 142 17.40 0.00 -10.11
N GLY A 143 17.76 1.25 -9.83
CA GLY A 143 19.15 1.70 -9.81
C GLY A 143 19.99 0.94 -8.77
N ILE A 144 19.49 0.79 -7.55
CA ILE A 144 20.14 0.04 -6.48
C ILE A 144 20.30 -1.43 -6.89
N SER A 145 19.26 -2.05 -7.43
CA SER A 145 19.29 -3.46 -7.84
C SER A 145 20.25 -3.71 -9.00
N PHE A 146 20.39 -2.74 -9.89
CA PHE A 146 21.37 -2.78 -10.96
C PHE A 146 22.80 -2.75 -10.41
N MET A 147 23.09 -1.88 -9.42
CA MET A 147 24.41 -1.83 -8.76
C MET A 147 24.78 -3.14 -8.08
N PHE A 148 23.81 -3.85 -7.51
CA PHE A 148 24.05 -5.15 -6.87
C PHE A 148 23.95 -6.35 -7.84
N GLY A 149 23.75 -6.14 -9.13
CA GLY A 149 23.63 -7.20 -10.12
C GLY A 149 22.42 -8.12 -9.95
N LYS A 150 21.42 -7.69 -9.17
CA LYS A 150 20.21 -8.48 -8.82
C LYS A 150 18.96 -8.03 -9.57
N TYR A 151 19.12 -7.31 -10.69
CA TYR A 151 18.00 -6.80 -11.48
C TYR A 151 17.05 -7.91 -11.99
N ASN A 152 17.57 -9.12 -12.26
CA ASN A 152 16.78 -10.25 -12.72
C ASN A 152 15.73 -10.68 -11.66
N LEU A 153 16.10 -10.66 -10.37
CA LEU A 153 15.18 -11.01 -9.28
C LEU A 153 13.98 -10.06 -9.20
N LEU A 154 14.20 -8.78 -9.50
CA LEU A 154 13.12 -7.81 -9.54
C LEU A 154 12.22 -8.07 -10.76
N ILE A 155 12.80 -8.23 -11.95
CA ILE A 155 12.04 -8.49 -13.17
C ILE A 155 11.19 -9.76 -13.01
N ASP A 156 11.75 -10.82 -12.42
CA ASP A 156 11.03 -12.05 -12.15
C ASP A 156 9.90 -11.86 -11.14
N SER A 157 10.11 -11.06 -10.11
CA SER A 157 9.06 -10.72 -9.13
C SER A 157 7.92 -9.94 -9.78
N TYR A 158 8.26 -8.95 -10.62
CA TYR A 158 7.27 -8.18 -11.38
C TYR A 158 6.51 -9.05 -12.38
N SER A 159 7.20 -9.90 -13.14
CA SER A 159 6.59 -10.77 -14.14
C SER A 159 5.68 -11.83 -13.52
N ASN A 160 6.12 -12.42 -12.40
CA ASN A 160 5.31 -13.41 -11.67
C ASN A 160 4.03 -12.81 -11.08
N PHE A 161 4.10 -11.57 -10.61
CA PHE A 161 2.92 -10.86 -10.12
C PHE A 161 1.89 -10.64 -11.24
N PHE A 162 2.30 -10.11 -12.38
CA PHE A 162 1.40 -9.92 -13.53
C PHE A 162 0.86 -11.22 -14.07
N ARG A 163 1.68 -12.27 -14.10
CA ARG A 163 1.26 -13.61 -14.53
C ARG A 163 0.22 -14.21 -13.58
N ASN A 164 0.39 -14.05 -12.27
CA ASN A 164 -0.58 -14.53 -11.30
C ASN A 164 -1.91 -13.77 -11.35
N ILE A 165 -1.90 -12.47 -11.64
CA ILE A 165 -3.14 -11.71 -11.88
C ILE A 165 -3.86 -12.23 -13.12
N SER A 166 -3.16 -12.52 -14.19
CA SER A 166 -3.74 -13.07 -15.42
C SER A 166 -4.36 -14.47 -15.21
N PHE A 167 -3.79 -15.26 -14.28
CA PHE A 167 -4.28 -16.59 -13.94
C PHE A 167 -5.41 -16.60 -12.90
N SER A 168 -5.52 -15.60 -12.03
CA SER A 168 -6.60 -15.53 -11.05
C SER A 168 -7.93 -15.03 -11.63
N VAL A 169 -7.95 -14.60 -12.88
CA VAL A 169 -9.18 -14.53 -13.67
C VAL A 169 -9.45 -15.93 -14.22
N GLU A 170 -9.62 -16.89 -13.33
CA GLU A 170 -10.10 -18.23 -13.66
C GLU A 170 -11.57 -18.14 -14.09
N LEU A 171 -11.77 -17.84 -15.36
CA LEU A 171 -13.01 -18.16 -16.07
C LEU A 171 -13.27 -19.69 -16.14
N THR A 172 -12.37 -20.48 -15.59
CA THR A 172 -12.40 -21.96 -15.67
C THR A 172 -13.48 -22.56 -14.76
N SER A 173 -13.84 -21.91 -13.66
CA SER A 173 -14.93 -22.41 -12.80
C SER A 173 -16.31 -22.18 -13.41
N VAL A 174 -16.52 -21.06 -14.06
CA VAL A 174 -17.81 -20.73 -14.70
C VAL A 174 -18.03 -21.60 -15.94
N ASN A 175 -17.01 -21.86 -16.73
CA ASN A 175 -17.11 -22.74 -17.89
C ASN A 175 -17.31 -24.24 -17.52
N LYS A 176 -16.75 -24.70 -16.40
CA LYS A 176 -16.99 -26.08 -15.94
C LYS A 176 -18.42 -26.29 -15.45
N ILE A 177 -19.03 -25.30 -14.82
CA ILE A 177 -20.43 -25.38 -14.37
C ILE A 177 -21.39 -25.33 -15.56
N LEU A 178 -21.09 -24.48 -16.56
CA LEU A 178 -21.89 -24.38 -17.78
C LEU A 178 -21.78 -25.59 -18.73
N LEU A 179 -20.70 -26.37 -18.67
CA LEU A 179 -20.50 -27.58 -19.47
C LEU A 179 -20.97 -28.86 -18.75
N ALA A 180 -21.19 -28.82 -17.43
CA ALA A 180 -21.73 -29.94 -16.66
C ALA A 180 -23.26 -30.01 -16.68
N ASP A 181 -23.93 -29.00 -17.22
CA ASP A 181 -25.39 -28.88 -17.27
C ASP A 181 -25.94 -29.09 -18.70
N ARG A 182 -25.16 -29.76 -19.57
CA ARG A 182 -25.53 -30.26 -20.90
C ARG A 182 -25.21 -31.73 -20.98
#